data_c1c3cc752ef93b8fcfe9447f83f9a1fc
#
_entry.id   c1c3cc752ef93b8fcfe9447f83f9a1fc
#
_cell.length_a   1.000
_cell.length_b   1.000
_cell.length_c   1.000
_cell.angle_alpha   90.00
_cell.angle_beta   90.00
_cell.angle_gamma   90.00
#
_symmetry.space_group_name_H-M   'P 1'
#
loop_
_entity.id
_entity.type
_entity.pdbx_description
1 polymer ?
#
loop_
_entity_poly.entity_id
_entity_poly.type
_entity_poly.pdbx_seq_one_letter_code
_entity_poly.pdbx_strand_id
1 'polypeptide(L)' 'MNKAIVTGASSGIGKAICRQLAANGWLVYGIGRSFNESDDIAGIEHIVCDITDTAKLIKTIKEINKYVFNNR' A
#
# COMPACT_ATOMS: atom_id res chain seq x y z
N MET A 1 -13.38 7.87 5.86
CA MET A 1 -12.01 7.96 5.35
C MET A 1 -11.83 7.12 4.09
N ASN A 2 -11.26 7.71 3.06
CA ASN A 2 -10.97 6.97 1.85
C ASN A 2 -9.71 6.11 2.02
N LYS A 3 -9.74 4.92 1.48
CA LYS A 3 -8.65 3.94 1.60
C LYS A 3 -8.29 3.41 0.22
N ALA A 4 -7.00 3.12 0.01
CA ALA A 4 -6.51 2.61 -1.26
C ALA A 4 -5.42 1.56 -1.04
N ILE A 5 -5.32 0.64 -1.98
CA ILE A 5 -4.21 -0.31 -2.07
C ILE A 5 -3.47 0.01 -3.36
N VAL A 6 -2.16 0.24 -3.26
CA VAL A 6 -1.32 0.57 -4.42
C VAL A 6 -0.19 -0.43 -4.49
N THR A 7 -0.07 -1.14 -5.61
CA THR A 7 1.08 -2.02 -5.87
C THR A 7 2.19 -1.22 -6.55
N GLY A 8 3.42 -1.71 -6.45
CA GLY A 8 4.57 -1.01 -7.00
C GLY A 8 4.86 0.30 -6.28
N ALA A 9 4.56 0.35 -4.98
CA ALA A 9 4.60 1.59 -4.20
C ALA A 9 6.01 2.02 -3.80
N SER A 10 7.02 1.17 -3.97
CA SER A 10 8.38 1.46 -3.52
C SER A 10 9.17 2.35 -4.47
N SER A 11 8.68 2.60 -5.67
CA SER A 11 9.38 3.42 -6.66
C SER A 11 8.45 3.96 -7.73
N GLY A 12 8.93 4.96 -8.48
CA GLY A 12 8.28 5.46 -9.67
C GLY A 12 6.87 5.99 -9.48
N ILE A 13 5.99 5.63 -10.40
CA ILE A 13 4.61 6.11 -10.45
C ILE A 13 3.82 5.67 -9.22
N GLY A 14 4.00 4.42 -8.77
CA GLY A 14 3.31 3.90 -7.60
C GLY A 14 3.61 4.71 -6.34
N LYS A 15 4.87 5.05 -6.13
CA LYS A 15 5.29 5.88 -5.00
C LYS A 15 4.64 7.28 -5.09
N ALA A 16 4.64 7.88 -6.27
CA ALA A 16 4.04 9.21 -6.46
C ALA A 16 2.54 9.19 -6.20
N ILE A 17 1.85 8.14 -6.64
CA ILE A 17 0.41 7.97 -6.38
C ILE A 17 0.13 7.85 -4.89
N CYS A 18 0.91 7.04 -4.17
CA CYS A 18 0.76 6.89 -2.72
C CYS A 18 0.88 8.24 -2.01
N ARG A 19 1.90 9.01 -2.36
CA ARG A 19 2.12 10.33 -1.75
C ARG A 19 1.00 11.30 -2.04
N GLN A 20 0.51 11.31 -3.28
CA GLN A 20 -0.58 12.19 -3.67
C GLN A 20 -1.87 11.84 -2.93
N LEU A 21 -2.20 10.56 -2.83
CA LEU A 21 -3.39 10.11 -2.11
C LEU A 21 -3.29 10.44 -0.62
N ALA A 22 -2.15 10.17 0.00
CA ALA A 22 -1.94 10.48 1.41
C ALA A 22 -2.04 11.99 1.68
N ALA A 23 -1.51 12.81 0.78
CA ALA A 23 -1.61 14.27 0.88
C ALA A 23 -3.06 14.76 0.81
N ASN A 24 -3.95 13.99 0.17
CA ASN A 24 -5.38 14.29 0.09
C ASN A 24 -6.20 13.59 1.19
N GLY A 25 -5.55 13.10 2.23
CA GLY A 25 -6.23 12.52 3.39
C GLY A 25 -6.65 11.07 3.26
N TRP A 26 -6.17 10.37 2.23
CA TRP A 26 -6.44 8.94 2.07
C TRP A 26 -5.52 8.12 2.98
N LEU A 27 -6.04 7.00 3.46
CA LEU A 27 -5.19 5.96 4.07
C LEU A 27 -4.76 5.00 2.96
N VAL A 28 -3.45 4.87 2.76
CA VAL A 28 -2.89 4.13 1.64
C VAL A 28 -2.11 2.91 2.13
N TYR A 29 -2.39 1.75 1.56
CA TYR A 29 -1.61 0.53 1.76
C TYR A 29 -0.71 0.35 0.54
N GLY A 30 0.57 0.71 0.69
CA GLY A 30 1.54 0.63 -0.39
C GLY A 30 2.28 -0.69 -0.37
N ILE A 31 2.15 -1.47 -1.44
CA ILE A 31 2.80 -2.78 -1.57
C ILE A 31 4.01 -2.65 -2.49
N GLY A 32 5.17 -3.07 -2.00
CA GLY A 32 6.40 -3.03 -2.77
C GLY A 32 7.43 -4.00 -2.22
N ARG A 33 8.54 -4.17 -2.95
CA ARG A 33 9.59 -5.12 -2.56
C ARG A 33 10.46 -4.60 -1.43
N SER A 34 10.66 -3.29 -1.36
CA SER A 34 11.48 -2.68 -0.31
C SER A 34 11.10 -1.21 -0.15
N PHE A 35 11.31 -0.71 1.05
CA PHE A 35 11.05 0.70 1.36
C PHE A 35 12.22 1.27 2.16
N ASN A 36 12.46 2.56 2.02
CA ASN A 36 13.47 3.31 2.76
C ASN A 36 12.83 4.10 3.88
N GLU A 37 13.63 4.58 4.82
CA GLU A 37 13.14 5.46 5.88
C GLU A 37 12.48 6.73 5.32
N SER A 38 12.98 7.23 4.20
CA SER A 38 12.41 8.40 3.52
C SER A 38 11.00 8.15 2.97
N ASP A 39 10.57 6.89 2.90
CA ASP A 39 9.23 6.53 2.46
C ASP A 39 8.21 6.55 3.60
N ASP A 40 8.65 6.77 4.82
CA ASP A 40 7.79 6.81 6.00
C ASP A 40 7.02 8.13 6.04
N ILE A 41 5.83 8.09 5.46
CA ILE A 41 4.94 9.25 5.33
C ILE A 41 3.63 8.94 6.02
N ALA A 42 3.13 9.90 6.80
CA ALA A 42 1.84 9.75 7.46
C ALA A 42 0.73 9.45 6.45
N GLY A 43 -0.08 8.45 6.75
CA GLY A 43 -1.16 8.01 5.88
C GLY A 43 -0.78 6.89 4.92
N ILE A 44 0.47 6.48 4.88
CA ILE A 44 0.94 5.37 4.05
C ILE A 44 1.42 4.24 4.95
N GLU A 45 0.76 3.08 4.85
CA GLU A 45 1.20 1.83 5.47
C GLU A 45 1.96 1.02 4.43
N HIS A 46 3.21 0.67 4.72
CA HIS A 46 4.04 -0.07 3.78
C HIS A 46 3.96 -1.57 4.05
N ILE A 47 3.72 -2.33 2.99
CA ILE A 47 3.69 -3.79 3.05
C ILE A 47 4.73 -4.33 2.09
N VAL A 48 5.69 -5.09 2.62
CA VAL A 48 6.74 -5.70 1.79
C VAL A 48 6.21 -6.98 1.17
N CYS A 49 6.09 -6.98 -0.14
CA CYS A 49 5.64 -8.14 -0.90
C CYS A 49 6.12 -8.00 -2.34
N ASP A 50 6.74 -9.07 -2.85
CA ASP A 50 7.08 -9.13 -4.26
C ASP A 50 5.83 -9.51 -5.06
N ILE A 51 5.37 -8.63 -5.93
CA ILE A 51 4.15 -8.85 -6.71
C ILE A 51 4.28 -9.99 -7.72
N THR A 52 5.51 -10.45 -8.00
CA THR A 52 5.72 -11.64 -8.84
C THR A 52 5.42 -12.93 -8.08
N ASP A 53 5.41 -12.90 -6.75
CA ASP A 53 4.92 -14.00 -5.93
C ASP A 53 3.40 -13.88 -5.82
N THR A 54 2.71 -14.42 -6.80
CA THR A 54 1.26 -14.27 -6.94
C THR A 54 0.49 -14.79 -5.73
N ALA A 55 0.89 -15.95 -5.19
CA ALA A 55 0.21 -16.54 -4.05
C ALA A 55 0.30 -15.63 -2.82
N LYS A 56 1.47 -15.07 -2.55
CA LYS A 56 1.69 -14.18 -1.42
C LYS A 56 0.94 -12.86 -1.61
N LEU A 57 0.95 -12.34 -2.83
CA LEU A 57 0.23 -11.10 -3.15
C LEU A 57 -1.27 -11.25 -2.92
N ILE A 58 -1.86 -12.34 -3.40
CA ILE A 58 -3.28 -12.62 -3.21
C ILE A 58 -3.62 -12.72 -1.73
N LYS A 59 -2.81 -13.45 -0.96
CA LYS A 59 -3.00 -13.57 0.48
C LYS A 59 -2.94 -12.21 1.17
N THR A 60 -1.95 -11.40 0.81
CA THR A 60 -1.78 -10.06 1.37
C THR A 60 -2.99 -9.18 1.10
N ILE A 61 -3.47 -9.15 -0.13
CA ILE A 61 -4.64 -8.35 -0.51
C ILE A 61 -5.89 -8.83 0.22
N LYS A 62 -6.07 -10.14 0.36
CA LYS A 62 -7.21 -10.70 1.10
C LYS A 62 -7.18 -10.29 2.56
N GLU A 63 -6.01 -10.28 3.19
CA GLU A 63 -5.87 -9.85 4.58
C GLU A 63 -6.20 -8.36 4.72
N ILE A 64 -5.68 -7.51 3.85
CA ILE A 64 -6.00 -6.09 3.86
C ILE A 64 -7.50 -5.88 3.70
N ASN A 65 -8.09 -6.54 2.73
CA ASN A 65 -9.53 -6.40 2.47
C ASN A 65 -10.36 -6.81 3.68
N LYS A 66 -9.99 -7.92 4.32
CA LYS A 66 -10.70 -8.43 5.49
C LYS A 66 -10.64 -7.45 6.67
N TYR A 67 -9.46 -6.94 6.99
CA TYR A 67 -9.27 -6.13 8.19
C TYR A 67 -9.52 -4.64 7.99
N VAL A 68 -9.46 -4.15 6.76
CA VAL A 68 -9.55 -2.72 6.46
C VAL A 68 -10.84 -2.37 5.76
N PHE A 69 -11.19 -3.10 4.69
CA PHE A 69 -12.31 -2.75 3.82
C PHE A 69 -13.61 -3.44 4.18
N ASN A 70 -13.56 -4.62 4.78
CA ASN A 70 -14.75 -5.38 5.19
C ASN A 70 -15.14 -5.18 6.65
N ASN A 71 -14.28 -4.61 7.45
CA ASN A 71 -14.56 -4.34 8.84
C ASN A 71 -15.36 -3.04 8.98
N ARG A 72 -16.58 -3.17 9.42
CA ARG A 72 -17.49 -2.03 9.57
C ARG A 72 -17.81 -1.73 11.00
#